data_5077c317545bc878fc45c903f5b4bd0b
#
_entry.id   5077c317545bc878fc45c903f5b4bd0b
#
_cell.length_a   1.000
_cell.length_b   1.000
_cell.length_c   1.000
_cell.angle_alpha   90.00
_cell.angle_beta   90.00
_cell.angle_gamma   90.00
#
_symmetry.space_group_name_H-M   'P 1'
#
loop_
_entity.id
_entity.type
_entity.pdbx_description
1 polymer ?
#
loop_
_entity_poly.entity_id
_entity_poly.type
_entity_poly.pdbx_seq_one_letter_code
_entity_poly.pdbx_strand_id
1 'polypeptide(L)'
;MFCPIFRLHGFRLPYPENRIRCDPYQLTGGANEVWSFGERIYGILKDLFFLRERMKPYIKEQMRRCCDEGIPLMRPLFFNFRSDENTYEVEDEFMFGSDVLAAPICEEGAKNRRVYLPKGASGPTPERTKLMKVDSGSPAKHPWK
;
A
#
# COMPACT_ATOMS: atom_id res chain seq x y z
N MET A 1 4.13 -0.02 -0.43
CA MET A 1 4.22 -0.07 -1.89
C MET A 1 3.42 1.04 -2.57
N PHE A 2 2.16 1.25 -2.22
CA PHE A 2 1.30 2.30 -2.78
C PHE A 2 1.51 3.66 -2.07
N CYS A 3 2.70 4.20 -2.21
CA CYS A 3 3.07 5.55 -1.80
C CYS A 3 3.84 6.21 -2.93
N PRO A 4 3.68 7.53 -3.16
CA PRO A 4 4.39 8.23 -4.25
C PRO A 4 5.90 8.08 -4.10
N ILE A 5 6.41 8.37 -2.92
CA ILE A 5 7.81 8.18 -2.54
C ILE A 5 7.86 7.01 -1.56
N PHE A 6 8.73 6.06 -1.81
CA PHE A 6 8.83 4.84 -1.00
C PHE A 6 10.28 4.54 -0.63
N ARG A 7 10.50 4.29 0.65
CA ARG A 7 11.76 3.76 1.18
C ARG A 7 11.47 2.89 2.41
N LEU A 8 12.31 1.92 2.65
CA LEU A 8 12.34 1.22 3.93
C LEU A 8 13.10 2.08 4.94
N HIS A 9 12.43 2.43 6.02
CA HIS A 9 12.99 3.27 7.07
C HIS A 9 12.28 2.99 8.38
N GLY A 10 12.97 3.17 9.48
CA GLY A 10 12.36 3.10 10.80
C GLY A 10 13.26 2.46 11.84
N PHE A 11 12.80 2.56 13.06
CA PHE A 11 13.38 1.91 14.23
C PHE A 11 12.72 0.54 14.37
N ARG A 12 13.50 -0.54 14.36
CA ARG A 12 12.99 -1.91 14.50
C ARG A 12 13.69 -2.65 15.64
N LEU A 13 12.88 -3.23 16.52
CA LEU A 13 13.34 -4.14 17.56
C LEU A 13 13.29 -5.61 17.05
N PRO A 14 14.05 -6.55 17.64
CA PRO A 14 15.01 -6.33 18.72
C PRO A 14 16.32 -5.70 18.23
N TYR A 15 16.91 -4.92 19.06
CA TYR A 15 18.27 -4.44 18.88
C TYR A 15 19.23 -5.62 19.04
N PRO A 16 20.22 -5.82 18.18
CA PRO A 16 21.31 -6.75 18.48
C PRO A 16 22.07 -6.22 19.70
N GLU A 17 22.00 -6.93 20.82
CA GLU A 17 22.57 -6.52 22.11
C GLU A 17 24.08 -6.22 22.06
N ASN A 18 24.77 -6.71 21.06
CA ASN A 18 26.21 -6.57 20.88
C ASN A 18 26.63 -5.42 19.93
N ARG A 19 25.70 -4.65 19.41
CA ARG A 19 26.04 -3.41 18.71
C ARG A 19 26.05 -2.28 19.71
N ILE A 20 27.24 -2.02 20.13
CA ILE A 20 27.80 -0.89 20.84
C ILE A 20 26.83 0.29 20.90
N ARG A 21 26.62 0.70 22.11
CA ARG A 21 26.25 2.05 22.54
C ARG A 21 27.05 3.11 21.79
N CYS A 22 26.72 3.29 20.53
CA CYS A 22 27.09 4.49 19.83
C CYS A 22 26.07 5.52 20.25
N ASP A 23 26.54 6.63 20.77
CA ASP A 23 25.84 7.89 20.97
C ASP A 23 24.33 7.78 21.22
N PRO A 24 23.80 8.18 22.38
CA PRO A 24 22.36 8.18 22.65
C PRO A 24 21.54 8.93 21.60
N TYR A 25 22.16 9.67 20.70
CA TYR A 25 21.53 10.36 19.58
C TYR A 25 21.59 9.59 18.24
N GLN A 26 22.30 8.47 18.17
CA GLN A 26 22.36 7.58 17.02
C GLN A 26 21.60 6.29 17.28
N LEU A 27 20.31 6.42 17.53
CA LEU A 27 19.40 5.28 17.61
C LEU A 27 19.24 4.69 16.21
N THR A 28 20.12 3.78 15.85
CA THR A 28 19.93 2.97 14.64
C THR A 28 19.05 1.77 14.98
N GLY A 29 17.93 1.62 14.27
CA GLY A 29 17.07 0.45 14.41
C GLY A 29 17.71 -0.84 13.91
N GLY A 30 17.03 -1.96 14.05
CA GLY A 30 17.41 -3.23 13.43
C GLY A 30 17.45 -3.11 11.91
N ALA A 31 18.03 -4.12 11.25
CA ALA A 31 18.13 -4.18 9.80
C ALA A 31 16.74 -4.05 9.12
N ASN A 32 16.63 -3.21 8.11
CA ASN A 32 15.39 -2.89 7.40
C ASN A 32 15.40 -3.33 5.93
N GLU A 33 16.45 -4.00 5.48
CA GLU A 33 16.52 -4.55 4.14
C GLU A 33 15.48 -5.67 3.96
N VAL A 34 14.96 -5.83 2.76
CA VAL A 34 13.88 -6.78 2.47
C VAL A 34 14.21 -8.21 2.90
N TRP A 35 15.47 -8.62 2.83
CA TRP A 35 15.93 -9.95 3.24
C TRP A 35 16.06 -10.12 4.76
N SER A 36 16.04 -9.05 5.53
CA SER A 36 16.17 -9.12 6.99
C SER A 36 14.89 -9.54 7.71
N PHE A 37 13.78 -9.70 6.98
CA PHE A 37 12.48 -10.10 7.52
C PHE A 37 12.20 -11.61 7.40
N GLY A 38 13.21 -12.41 7.00
CA GLY A 38 13.10 -13.85 6.78
C GLY A 38 12.55 -14.23 5.40
N GLU A 39 12.81 -15.46 4.98
CA GLU A 39 12.57 -15.93 3.61
C GLU A 39 11.14 -15.72 3.10
N ARG A 40 10.15 -16.04 3.94
CA ARG A 40 8.74 -15.88 3.55
C ARG A 40 8.38 -14.43 3.25
N ILE A 41 8.79 -13.51 4.11
CA ILE A 41 8.52 -12.09 3.96
C ILE A 41 9.35 -11.51 2.82
N TYR A 42 10.59 -11.95 2.68
CA TYR A 42 11.44 -11.58 1.56
C TYR A 42 10.79 -11.89 0.21
N GLY A 43 10.23 -13.09 0.05
CA GLY A 43 9.51 -13.46 -1.18
C GLY A 43 8.38 -12.50 -1.50
N ILE A 44 7.53 -12.19 -0.52
CA ILE A 44 6.40 -11.26 -0.67
C ILE A 44 6.88 -9.85 -1.02
N LEU A 45 7.85 -9.33 -0.28
CA LEU A 45 8.38 -7.98 -0.51
C LEU A 45 9.05 -7.86 -1.87
N LYS A 46 9.82 -8.86 -2.28
CA LYS A 46 10.45 -8.92 -3.60
C LYS A 46 9.41 -8.79 -4.72
N ASP A 47 8.32 -9.56 -4.66
CA ASP A 47 7.25 -9.51 -5.67
C ASP A 47 6.56 -8.14 -5.69
N LEU A 48 6.35 -7.54 -4.54
CA LEU A 48 5.80 -6.17 -4.43
C LEU A 48 6.74 -5.12 -5.03
N PHE A 49 8.05 -5.26 -4.86
CA PHE A 49 9.02 -4.37 -5.50
C PHE A 49 9.00 -4.50 -7.02
N PHE A 50 8.95 -5.72 -7.53
CA PHE A 50 8.81 -5.93 -8.98
C PHE A 50 7.47 -5.39 -9.52
N LEU A 51 6.38 -5.54 -8.76
CA LEU A 51 5.11 -4.93 -9.14
C LEU A 51 5.24 -3.40 -9.19
N ARG A 52 5.87 -2.78 -8.19
CA ARG A 52 6.10 -1.34 -8.18
C ARG A 52 6.94 -0.89 -9.38
N GLU A 53 7.95 -1.65 -9.75
CA GLU A 53 8.79 -1.33 -10.91
C GLU A 53 7.97 -1.37 -12.23
N ARG A 54 7.09 -2.36 -12.37
CA ARG A 54 6.13 -2.40 -13.50
C ARG A 54 5.15 -1.23 -13.50
N MET A 55 4.76 -0.74 -12.32
CA MET A 55 3.88 0.43 -12.18
C MET A 55 4.58 1.77 -12.39
N LYS A 56 5.88 1.80 -12.59
CA LYS A 56 6.68 3.02 -12.70
C LYS A 56 6.18 4.00 -13.77
N PRO A 57 5.77 3.58 -14.98
CA PRO A 57 5.18 4.50 -15.97
C PRO A 57 3.90 5.15 -15.45
N TYR A 58 3.01 4.37 -14.84
CA TYR A 58 1.77 4.87 -14.22
C TYR A 58 2.07 5.88 -13.11
N ILE A 59 2.97 5.54 -12.19
CA ILE A 59 3.37 6.42 -11.09
C ILE A 59 3.92 7.74 -11.61
N LYS A 60 4.79 7.70 -12.62
CA LYS A 60 5.36 8.91 -13.23
C LYS A 60 4.27 9.80 -13.84
N GLU A 61 3.32 9.22 -14.56
CA GLU A 61 2.21 9.96 -15.16
C GLU A 61 1.33 10.60 -14.07
N GLN A 62 0.98 9.87 -13.03
CA GLN A 62 0.19 10.41 -11.92
C GLN A 62 0.96 11.50 -11.16
N MET A 63 2.28 11.38 -11.02
CA MET A 63 3.12 12.43 -10.41
C MET A 63 3.20 13.68 -11.30
N ARG A 64 3.25 13.51 -12.63
CA ARG A 64 3.18 14.64 -13.58
C ARG A 64 1.84 15.39 -13.41
N ARG A 65 0.72 14.66 -13.34
CA ARG A 65 -0.59 15.25 -13.07
C ARG A 65 -0.66 15.95 -11.71
N CYS A 66 0.02 15.41 -10.72
CA CYS A 66 0.13 16.07 -9.41
C CYS A 66 0.81 17.45 -9.53
N CYS A 67 1.86 17.56 -10.33
CA CYS A 67 2.56 18.83 -10.58
C CYS A 67 1.71 19.80 -11.43
N ASP A 68 1.08 19.32 -12.49
CA ASP A 68 0.40 20.15 -13.47
C ASP A 68 -1.01 20.57 -13.02
N GLU A 69 -1.73 19.68 -12.34
CA GLU A 69 -3.15 19.83 -12.00
C GLU A 69 -3.39 20.00 -10.48
N GLY A 70 -2.35 19.85 -9.65
CA GLY A 70 -2.48 19.86 -8.19
C GLY A 70 -3.23 18.65 -7.61
N ILE A 71 -3.41 17.58 -8.38
CA ILE A 71 -4.16 16.38 -7.97
C ILE A 71 -3.21 15.39 -7.27
N PRO A 72 -3.35 15.14 -5.95
CA PRO A 72 -2.43 14.25 -5.24
C PRO A 72 -2.50 12.81 -5.78
N LEU A 73 -1.35 12.11 -5.78
CA LEU A 73 -1.31 10.71 -6.18
C LEU A 73 -2.01 9.80 -5.17
N MET A 74 -1.83 10.05 -3.87
CA MET A 74 -2.62 9.39 -2.81
C MET A 74 -3.74 10.32 -2.38
N ARG A 75 -4.96 9.81 -2.37
CA ARG A 75 -6.14 10.60 -2.02
C ARG A 75 -7.23 9.74 -1.42
N PRO A 76 -7.98 10.28 -0.43
CA PRO A 76 -9.11 9.56 0.15
C PRO A 76 -10.20 9.32 -0.90
N LEU A 77 -11.07 8.35 -0.66
CA LEU A 77 -12.10 7.96 -1.64
C LEU A 77 -13.04 9.12 -1.99
N PHE A 78 -13.43 9.92 -1.02
CA PHE A 78 -14.32 11.07 -1.24
C PHE A 78 -13.74 12.11 -2.20
N PHE A 79 -12.44 12.15 -2.42
CA PHE A 79 -11.83 13.08 -3.39
C PHE A 79 -12.31 12.79 -4.82
N ASN A 80 -12.41 11.52 -5.17
CA ASN A 80 -12.88 11.07 -6.49
C ASN A 80 -14.40 10.83 -6.54
N PHE A 81 -15.02 10.45 -5.42
CA PHE A 81 -16.39 9.95 -5.35
C PHE A 81 -17.25 10.79 -4.39
N ARG A 82 -17.26 12.10 -4.59
CA ARG A 82 -17.92 13.09 -3.70
C ARG A 82 -19.42 12.87 -3.50
N SER A 83 -20.09 12.30 -4.49
CA SER A 83 -21.53 12.01 -4.45
C SER A 83 -21.90 10.76 -3.66
N ASP A 84 -20.91 9.99 -3.22
CA ASP A 84 -21.10 8.80 -2.41
C ASP A 84 -20.71 9.10 -0.95
N GLU A 85 -21.72 9.45 -0.14
CA GLU A 85 -21.52 9.87 1.25
C GLU A 85 -20.76 8.84 2.10
N ASN A 86 -20.91 7.54 1.80
CA ASN A 86 -20.19 6.50 2.53
C ASN A 86 -18.66 6.59 2.36
N THR A 87 -18.17 7.22 1.31
CA THR A 87 -16.73 7.37 1.08
C THR A 87 -16.04 8.28 2.11
N TYR A 88 -16.80 9.10 2.82
CA TYR A 88 -16.30 9.97 3.89
C TYR A 88 -16.02 9.21 5.19
N GLU A 89 -16.67 8.05 5.37
CA GLU A 89 -16.50 7.19 6.54
C GLU A 89 -15.44 6.09 6.35
N VAL A 90 -14.84 5.99 5.14
CA VAL A 90 -13.83 4.98 4.83
C VAL A 90 -12.44 5.53 5.13
N GLU A 91 -11.84 5.08 6.22
CA GLU A 91 -10.56 5.57 6.73
C GLU A 91 -9.36 4.71 6.30
N ASP A 92 -9.60 3.45 5.93
CA ASP A 92 -8.58 2.44 5.69
C ASP A 92 -8.40 2.05 4.21
N GLU A 93 -8.95 2.89 3.31
CA GLU A 93 -8.81 2.75 1.86
C GLU A 93 -8.49 4.09 1.20
N PHE A 94 -7.78 4.03 0.10
CA PHE A 94 -7.43 5.23 -0.65
C PHE A 94 -7.23 4.95 -2.14
N MET A 95 -7.39 5.98 -2.95
CA MET A 95 -7.01 5.94 -4.35
C MET A 95 -5.51 6.20 -4.49
N PHE A 96 -4.84 5.36 -5.26
CA PHE A 96 -3.48 5.56 -5.73
C PHE A 96 -3.52 5.88 -7.22
N GLY A 97 -3.49 7.17 -7.52
CA GLY A 97 -3.80 7.68 -8.85
C GLY A 97 -5.30 7.61 -9.17
N SER A 98 -5.63 7.59 -10.46
CA SER A 98 -7.02 7.56 -10.94
C SER A 98 -7.64 6.17 -10.92
N ASP A 99 -6.82 5.10 -11.03
CA ASP A 99 -7.32 3.78 -11.45
C ASP A 99 -7.09 2.68 -10.42
N VAL A 100 -6.31 2.95 -9.38
CA VAL A 100 -5.95 1.93 -8.38
C VAL A 100 -6.56 2.28 -7.03
N LEU A 101 -7.44 1.41 -6.53
CA LEU A 101 -7.91 1.45 -5.15
C LEU A 101 -6.98 0.59 -4.29
N ALA A 102 -6.42 1.19 -3.27
CA ALA A 102 -5.55 0.54 -2.30
C ALA A 102 -6.29 0.32 -0.99
N ALA A 103 -6.34 -0.91 -0.54
CA ALA A 103 -7.00 -1.35 0.69
C ALA A 103 -6.02 -2.19 1.53
N PRO A 104 -5.11 -1.56 2.27
CA PRO A 104 -4.12 -2.27 3.07
C PRO A 104 -4.79 -3.07 4.20
N ILE A 105 -4.13 -4.15 4.63
CA ILE A 105 -4.53 -4.90 5.80
C ILE A 105 -3.89 -4.24 7.00
N CYS A 106 -4.73 -3.77 7.92
CA CYS A 106 -4.30 -3.04 9.11
C CYS A 106 -4.34 -3.90 10.39
N GLU A 107 -4.87 -5.12 10.33
CA GLU A 107 -4.99 -6.02 11.47
C GLU A 107 -4.03 -7.20 11.35
N GLU A 108 -3.29 -7.47 12.41
CA GLU A 108 -2.39 -8.62 12.46
C GLU A 108 -3.18 -9.94 12.38
N GLY A 109 -2.70 -10.87 11.54
CA GLY A 109 -3.33 -12.18 11.37
C GLY A 109 -4.63 -12.19 10.56
N ALA A 110 -5.09 -11.04 10.08
CA ALA A 110 -6.30 -10.99 9.24
C ALA A 110 -6.13 -11.79 7.95
N LYS A 111 -7.08 -12.69 7.69
CA LYS A 111 -7.13 -13.50 6.46
C LYS A 111 -8.04 -12.91 5.39
N ASN A 112 -8.90 -12.01 5.79
CA ASN A 112 -9.87 -11.34 4.93
C ASN A 112 -10.04 -9.91 5.38
N ARG A 113 -10.41 -9.01 4.46
CA ARG A 113 -10.92 -7.69 4.82
C ARG A 113 -12.11 -7.33 3.94
N ARG A 114 -12.95 -6.44 4.44
CA ARG A 114 -13.98 -5.79 3.63
C ARG A 114 -13.31 -4.68 2.83
N VAL A 115 -13.71 -4.53 1.58
CA VAL A 115 -13.28 -3.45 0.70
C VAL A 115 -14.52 -2.72 0.22
N TYR A 116 -14.60 -1.44 0.48
CA TYR A 116 -15.67 -0.60 0.00
C TYR A 116 -15.44 -0.23 -1.47
N LEU A 117 -16.43 -0.44 -2.31
CA LEU A 117 -16.38 -0.06 -3.71
C LEU A 117 -17.30 1.15 -3.95
N PRO A 118 -16.73 2.35 -4.20
CA PRO A 118 -17.53 3.57 -4.34
C PRO A 118 -18.51 3.51 -5.50
N LYS A 119 -19.62 4.23 -5.37
CA LYS A 119 -20.57 4.46 -6.47
C LYS A 119 -19.86 5.22 -7.60
N GLY A 120 -20.03 4.75 -8.83
CA GLY A 120 -19.40 5.36 -10.00
C GLY A 120 -17.97 4.89 -10.29
N ALA A 121 -17.39 4.02 -9.45
CA ALA A 121 -16.19 3.31 -9.83
C ALA A 121 -16.49 2.36 -10.99
N SER A 122 -15.69 2.43 -12.05
CA SER A 122 -15.82 1.55 -13.22
C SER A 122 -15.37 0.14 -12.85
N GLY A 123 -16.28 -0.82 -12.84
CA GLY A 123 -15.99 -2.22 -12.56
C GLY A 123 -17.27 -3.05 -12.33
N PRO A 124 -17.22 -4.38 -12.43
CA PRO A 124 -18.37 -5.22 -12.22
C PRO A 124 -18.76 -5.18 -10.73
N THR A 125 -19.86 -4.53 -10.40
CA THR A 125 -20.42 -4.56 -9.04
C THR A 125 -21.89 -4.91 -9.03
N PRO A 126 -22.32 -5.87 -8.20
CA PRO A 126 -23.58 -5.74 -7.51
C PRO A 126 -23.46 -5.46 -6.02
N GLU A 127 -22.36 -5.79 -5.38
CA GLU A 127 -22.16 -5.56 -3.95
C GLU A 127 -21.04 -4.56 -3.71
N ARG A 128 -21.37 -3.44 -3.06
CA ARG A 128 -20.46 -2.33 -2.80
C ARG A 128 -19.36 -2.63 -1.79
N THR A 129 -19.47 -3.76 -1.11
CA THR A 129 -18.45 -4.22 -0.18
C THR A 129 -18.08 -5.65 -0.55
N LYS A 130 -16.87 -5.85 -0.98
CA LYS A 130 -16.34 -7.17 -1.34
C LYS A 130 -15.41 -7.68 -0.26
N LEU A 131 -15.65 -8.92 0.19
CA LEU A 131 -14.71 -9.61 1.05
C LEU A 131 -13.54 -10.10 0.20
N MET A 132 -12.37 -9.51 0.41
CA MET A 132 -11.13 -9.94 -0.24
C MET A 132 -10.41 -10.94 0.66
N LYS A 133 -10.12 -12.13 0.13
CA LYS A 133 -9.22 -13.07 0.81
C LYS A 133 -7.79 -12.58 0.70
N VAL A 134 -7.10 -12.64 1.81
CA VAL A 134 -5.67 -12.39 1.88
C VAL A 134 -4.96 -13.71 1.67
N ASP A 135 -4.48 -13.94 0.47
CA ASP A 135 -3.57 -15.06 0.23
C ASP A 135 -2.19 -14.73 0.81
N SER A 136 -1.91 -15.32 1.95
CA SER A 136 -0.62 -15.19 2.66
C SER A 136 0.56 -15.88 1.95
N GLY A 137 0.41 -16.28 0.67
CA GLY A 137 1.43 -17.05 -0.01
C GLY A 137 1.38 -17.17 -1.53
N SER A 138 0.40 -16.59 -2.20
CA SER A 138 0.39 -16.57 -3.67
C SER A 138 0.37 -15.15 -4.19
N PRO A 139 1.19 -14.81 -5.20
CA PRO A 139 1.05 -13.53 -5.89
C PRO A 139 -0.35 -13.46 -6.47
N ALA A 140 -1.07 -12.39 -6.16
CA ALA A 140 -2.40 -12.16 -6.67
C ALA A 140 -2.41 -12.37 -8.19
N LYS A 141 -3.20 -13.31 -8.68
CA LYS A 141 -3.45 -13.44 -10.12
C LYS A 141 -4.03 -12.11 -10.57
N HIS A 142 -3.32 -11.48 -11.49
CA HIS A 142 -3.61 -10.15 -11.98
C HIS A 142 -5.08 -9.99 -12.41
N PRO A 143 -5.81 -8.99 -11.88
CA PRO A 143 -7.11 -8.63 -12.42
C PRO A 143 -7.02 -7.76 -13.69
N TRP A 144 -5.80 -7.54 -14.20
CA TRP A 144 -5.54 -6.68 -15.34
C TRP A 144 -4.97 -7.50 -16.51
N LYS A 145 -5.81 -8.22 -17.21
CA LYS A 145 -5.67 -8.64 -18.60
C LYS A 145 -6.92 -8.24 -19.37
#